data_fdee16431b7f7df74c944b87bcd9bf56
#
_entry.id   fdee16431b7f7df74c944b87bcd9bf56
#
_cell.length_a   1.000
_cell.length_b   1.000
_cell.length_c   1.000
_cell.angle_alpha   90.00
_cell.angle_beta   90.00
_cell.angle_gamma   90.00
#
_symmetry.space_group_name_H-M   'P 1'
#
loop_
_entity.id
_entity.type
_entity.pdbx_description
1 polymer ?
#
loop_
_entity_poly.entity_id
_entity_poly.type
_entity_poly.pdbx_seq_one_letter_code
_entity_poly.pdbx_strand_id
1 'polypeptide(L)'
;GLAAWHTKLRDEYPVAVGDHKYIELFYSARNIVNIGIGGSFEGPKLLIEAEGNTKKNHVFITGSDLEEFTEKTEKLDPNETIFIVSSKSFTTEETIAILNKAITWSGDINKFLAITANKSEAQKYNINNIIEFDKEIGGRYSIWSDISIAANWENNPEWENNFIMGGKHADINLKEDDNYLKFVKTLAFSDIWLNNFKKKSSRVILSYIWKFRSLPDYVQQLEMESLGKKPSKKSGFNKTGQIIFGGYGPKAQHSYFQLLHQGTQDVCADIIASKENTKSLAYA
;
A
#
# COMPACT_ATOMS: atom_id res chain seq x y z
N GLY A 1 20.73 10.37 0.16
CA GLY A 1 19.53 10.85 0.88
C GLY A 1 18.66 9.70 1.35
N LEU A 2 17.80 9.92 2.33
CA LEU A 2 16.80 8.93 2.74
C LEU A 2 15.67 8.96 1.72
N ALA A 3 15.26 7.80 1.17
CA ALA A 3 14.15 7.69 0.22
C ALA A 3 12.80 7.81 0.97
N ALA A 4 12.49 9.00 1.45
CA ALA A 4 11.33 9.27 2.32
C ALA A 4 10.55 10.55 1.92
N TRP A 5 10.86 11.16 0.79
CA TRP A 5 10.27 12.44 0.38
C TRP A 5 8.88 12.27 -0.28
N HIS A 6 7.99 11.61 0.42
CA HIS A 6 6.65 11.28 -0.11
C HIS A 6 5.70 12.49 -0.26
N THR A 7 5.96 13.61 0.46
CA THR A 7 5.13 14.83 0.34
C THR A 7 5.23 15.45 -1.05
N LYS A 8 6.40 15.30 -1.72
CA LYS A 8 6.62 15.76 -3.09
C LYS A 8 5.55 15.24 -4.06
N LEU A 9 5.15 13.99 -3.91
CA LEU A 9 4.13 13.37 -4.77
C LEU A 9 2.79 14.11 -4.74
N ARG A 10 2.44 14.72 -3.62
CA ARG A 10 1.17 15.47 -3.46
C ARG A 10 1.30 16.94 -3.84
N ASP A 11 2.51 17.51 -3.73
CA ASP A 11 2.77 18.89 -4.13
C ASP A 11 2.79 19.03 -5.67
N GLU A 12 3.37 18.06 -6.35
CA GLU A 12 3.50 18.02 -7.80
C GLU A 12 2.23 17.51 -8.51
N TYR A 13 1.31 16.90 -7.74
CA TYR A 13 0.07 16.39 -8.30
C TYR A 13 -0.90 17.55 -8.53
N PRO A 14 -1.16 17.92 -9.76
CA PRO A 14 -2.48 17.82 -10.34
C PRO A 14 -2.40 17.26 -11.76
N VAL A 15 -2.44 15.96 -11.90
CA VAL A 15 -2.86 15.39 -13.17
C VAL A 15 -4.35 15.70 -13.30
N ALA A 16 -4.79 16.22 -14.43
CA ALA A 16 -6.21 16.35 -14.69
C ALA A 16 -6.84 14.97 -14.53
N VAL A 17 -7.93 14.91 -13.77
CA VAL A 17 -8.64 13.65 -13.48
C VAL A 17 -8.88 12.90 -14.80
N GLY A 18 -8.30 11.70 -14.92
CA GLY A 18 -8.41 10.86 -16.13
C GLY A 18 -7.41 11.16 -17.25
N ASP A 19 -6.49 12.11 -17.08
CA ASP A 19 -5.46 12.43 -18.10
C ASP A 19 -4.14 11.69 -17.80
N HIS A 20 -4.22 10.37 -17.78
CA HIS A 20 -3.06 9.50 -17.58
C HIS A 20 -2.53 8.99 -18.92
N LYS A 21 -1.24 9.10 -19.15
CA LYS A 21 -0.56 8.78 -20.42
C LYS A 21 -0.89 7.40 -20.99
N TYR A 22 -1.19 6.42 -20.16
CA TYR A 22 -1.45 5.03 -20.59
C TYR A 22 -2.87 4.56 -20.26
N ILE A 23 -3.81 5.48 -20.02
CA ILE A 23 -5.18 5.13 -19.63
C ILE A 23 -5.87 4.24 -20.66
N GLU A 24 -5.57 4.44 -21.95
CA GLU A 24 -6.18 3.66 -23.03
C GLU A 24 -5.88 2.16 -22.95
N LEU A 25 -4.73 1.77 -22.34
CA LEU A 25 -4.38 0.37 -22.11
C LEU A 25 -5.44 -0.35 -21.27
N PHE A 26 -6.13 0.39 -20.41
CA PHE A 26 -7.10 -0.15 -19.47
C PHE A 26 -8.51 -0.31 -20.07
N TYR A 27 -8.86 0.43 -21.13
CA TYR A 27 -10.26 0.47 -21.62
C TYR A 27 -10.80 -0.89 -22.03
N SER A 28 -10.01 -1.70 -22.72
CA SER A 28 -10.41 -3.03 -23.20
C SER A 28 -10.22 -4.15 -22.17
N ALA A 29 -9.50 -3.88 -21.09
CA ALA A 29 -9.18 -4.90 -20.09
C ALA A 29 -10.37 -5.17 -19.16
N ARG A 30 -10.62 -6.43 -18.87
CA ARG A 30 -11.49 -6.87 -17.76
C ARG A 30 -10.69 -7.18 -16.51
N ASN A 31 -9.45 -7.63 -16.69
CA ASN A 31 -8.58 -8.03 -15.61
C ASN A 31 -7.33 -7.15 -15.57
N ILE A 32 -6.94 -6.74 -14.38
CA ILE A 32 -5.68 -6.05 -14.10
C ILE A 32 -4.88 -6.94 -13.15
N VAL A 33 -3.76 -7.46 -13.63
CA VAL A 33 -2.83 -8.26 -12.81
C VAL A 33 -1.69 -7.36 -12.36
N ASN A 34 -1.62 -7.12 -11.05
CA ASN A 34 -0.57 -6.33 -10.42
C ASN A 34 0.54 -7.28 -9.96
N ILE A 35 1.73 -7.13 -10.51
CA ILE A 35 2.94 -7.86 -10.12
C ILE A 35 3.83 -6.91 -9.33
N GLY A 36 4.02 -7.18 -8.05
CA GLY A 36 4.83 -6.34 -7.16
C GLY A 36 4.80 -6.83 -5.72
N ILE A 37 5.82 -6.46 -4.95
CA ILE A 37 6.06 -6.95 -3.59
C ILE A 37 6.17 -5.75 -2.64
N GLY A 38 5.80 -5.93 -1.37
CA GLY A 38 5.90 -4.91 -0.34
C GLY A 38 5.10 -3.65 -0.70
N GLY A 39 5.75 -2.48 -0.81
CA GLY A 39 5.06 -1.22 -1.15
C GLY A 39 4.41 -1.20 -2.52
N SER A 40 4.86 -2.06 -3.44
CA SER A 40 4.21 -2.26 -4.74
C SER A 40 2.99 -3.20 -4.68
N PHE A 41 2.66 -3.71 -3.51
CA PHE A 41 1.48 -4.55 -3.25
C PHE A 41 0.54 -3.92 -2.21
N GLU A 42 1.07 -3.57 -1.02
CA GLU A 42 0.22 -3.14 0.10
C GLU A 42 -0.54 -1.83 -0.21
N GLY A 43 0.14 -0.86 -0.85
CA GLY A 43 -0.49 0.39 -1.27
C GLY A 43 -1.60 0.18 -2.31
N PRO A 44 -1.31 -0.43 -3.47
CA PRO A 44 -2.31 -0.72 -4.49
C PRO A 44 -3.51 -1.51 -3.97
N LYS A 45 -3.27 -2.56 -3.19
CA LYS A 45 -4.33 -3.38 -2.58
C LYS A 45 -5.24 -2.54 -1.68
N LEU A 46 -4.64 -1.72 -0.79
CA LEU A 46 -5.40 -0.86 0.10
C LEU A 46 -6.27 0.12 -0.68
N LEU A 47 -5.74 0.75 -1.73
CA LEU A 47 -6.51 1.74 -2.51
C LEU A 47 -7.68 1.09 -3.27
N ILE A 48 -7.46 -0.07 -3.90
CA ILE A 48 -8.52 -0.81 -4.57
C ILE A 48 -9.63 -1.20 -3.59
N GLU A 49 -9.29 -1.68 -2.41
CA GLU A 49 -10.26 -2.05 -1.39
C GLU A 49 -10.99 -0.85 -0.79
N ALA A 50 -10.29 0.28 -0.61
CA ALA A 50 -10.85 1.50 -0.06
C ALA A 50 -11.82 2.18 -1.02
N GLU A 51 -11.53 2.18 -2.31
CA GLU A 51 -12.44 2.66 -3.35
C GLU A 51 -13.71 1.79 -3.41
N GLY A 52 -13.54 0.48 -3.52
CA GLY A 52 -14.60 -0.51 -3.34
C GLY A 52 -15.62 -0.66 -4.50
N ASN A 53 -15.53 0.16 -5.54
CA ASN A 53 -16.39 0.11 -6.73
C ASN A 53 -15.57 -0.21 -7.99
N THR A 54 -14.76 -1.24 -7.92
CA THR A 54 -13.93 -1.63 -9.05
C THR A 54 -14.77 -2.20 -10.17
N LYS A 55 -14.64 -1.62 -11.36
CA LYS A 55 -15.30 -2.13 -12.59
C LYS A 55 -14.55 -3.34 -13.14
N LYS A 56 -13.31 -3.54 -12.72
CA LYS A 56 -12.39 -4.54 -13.21
C LYS A 56 -12.02 -5.55 -12.13
N ASN A 57 -11.63 -6.73 -12.56
CA ASN A 57 -11.09 -7.75 -11.67
C ASN A 57 -9.60 -7.45 -11.40
N HIS A 58 -9.26 -7.20 -10.15
CA HIS A 58 -7.88 -6.93 -9.72
C HIS A 58 -7.28 -8.19 -9.10
N VAL A 59 -6.18 -8.63 -9.67
CA VAL A 59 -5.40 -9.79 -9.20
C VAL A 59 -4.02 -9.30 -8.78
N PHE A 60 -3.57 -9.68 -7.60
CA PHE A 60 -2.25 -9.35 -7.08
C PHE A 60 -1.38 -10.60 -7.03
N ILE A 61 -0.18 -10.53 -7.59
CA ILE A 61 0.83 -11.59 -7.54
C ILE A 61 2.06 -11.01 -6.84
N THR A 62 2.41 -11.60 -5.69
CA THR A 62 3.34 -10.99 -4.74
C THR A 62 4.56 -11.84 -4.45
N GLY A 63 4.54 -13.12 -4.79
CA GLY A 63 5.63 -14.05 -4.54
C GLY A 63 6.34 -14.48 -5.81
N SER A 64 7.40 -15.25 -5.62
CA SER A 64 8.13 -15.94 -6.70
C SER A 64 7.56 -17.34 -7.01
N ASP A 65 6.54 -17.76 -6.27
CA ASP A 65 5.92 -19.07 -6.48
C ASP A 65 5.10 -19.07 -7.78
N LEU A 66 5.49 -19.90 -8.70
CA LEU A 66 4.82 -20.03 -10.00
C LEU A 66 3.43 -20.67 -9.88
N GLU A 67 3.14 -21.36 -8.79
CA GLU A 67 1.80 -21.90 -8.50
C GLU A 67 0.84 -20.75 -8.18
N GLU A 68 1.28 -19.72 -7.43
CA GLU A 68 0.50 -18.50 -7.18
C GLU A 68 0.05 -17.88 -8.51
N PHE A 69 0.97 -17.73 -9.46
CA PHE A 69 0.65 -17.20 -10.78
C PHE A 69 -0.38 -18.08 -11.49
N THR A 70 -0.15 -19.36 -11.52
CA THR A 70 -0.99 -20.33 -12.25
C THR A 70 -2.42 -20.34 -11.69
N GLU A 71 -2.57 -20.45 -10.37
CA GLU A 71 -3.87 -20.47 -9.70
C GLU A 71 -4.63 -19.15 -9.95
N LYS A 72 -3.97 -18.00 -9.78
CA LYS A 72 -4.61 -16.69 -9.91
C LYS A 72 -4.98 -16.31 -11.35
N THR A 73 -4.30 -16.91 -12.34
CA THR A 73 -4.58 -16.62 -13.76
C THR A 73 -5.40 -17.69 -14.46
N GLU A 74 -5.67 -18.83 -13.81
CA GLU A 74 -6.38 -19.99 -14.40
C GLU A 74 -7.68 -19.62 -15.11
N LYS A 75 -8.46 -18.68 -14.53
CA LYS A 75 -9.76 -18.27 -15.02
C LYS A 75 -9.75 -16.95 -15.81
N LEU A 76 -8.57 -16.41 -16.08
CA LEU A 76 -8.43 -15.15 -16.80
C LEU A 76 -8.23 -15.42 -18.30
N ASP A 77 -8.81 -14.57 -19.13
CA ASP A 77 -8.53 -14.55 -20.56
C ASP A 77 -7.31 -13.64 -20.83
N PRO A 78 -6.22 -14.16 -21.43
CA PRO A 78 -5.06 -13.36 -21.81
C PRO A 78 -5.42 -12.16 -22.70
N ASN A 79 -6.47 -12.27 -23.52
CA ASN A 79 -6.89 -11.18 -24.41
C ASN A 79 -7.52 -10.01 -23.66
N GLU A 80 -8.14 -10.26 -22.51
CA GLU A 80 -8.83 -9.28 -21.67
C GLU A 80 -8.02 -8.89 -20.42
N THR A 81 -6.75 -9.26 -20.37
CA THR A 81 -5.88 -9.06 -19.19
C THR A 81 -4.71 -8.15 -19.51
N ILE A 82 -4.50 -7.13 -18.67
CA ILE A 82 -3.31 -6.28 -18.66
C ILE A 82 -2.50 -6.50 -17.38
N PHE A 83 -1.22 -6.15 -17.44
CA PHE A 83 -0.29 -6.31 -16.34
C PHE A 83 0.31 -4.98 -15.93
N ILE A 84 0.26 -4.66 -14.63
CA ILE A 84 1.04 -3.59 -14.01
C ILE A 84 2.20 -4.25 -13.27
N VAL A 85 3.42 -3.95 -13.70
CA VAL A 85 4.64 -4.50 -13.10
C VAL A 85 5.36 -3.39 -12.36
N SER A 86 5.27 -3.42 -11.03
CA SER A 86 5.80 -2.37 -10.18
C SER A 86 7.04 -2.86 -9.42
N SER A 87 8.20 -2.33 -9.80
CA SER A 87 9.47 -2.60 -9.11
C SER A 87 10.42 -1.42 -9.26
N LYS A 88 10.87 -0.87 -8.14
CA LYS A 88 11.75 0.30 -8.12
C LYS A 88 13.04 0.07 -8.90
N SER A 89 13.72 -1.05 -8.69
CA SER A 89 14.96 -1.41 -9.38
C SER A 89 14.73 -2.14 -10.71
N PHE A 90 13.60 -2.77 -10.86
CA PHE A 90 13.27 -3.73 -11.93
C PHE A 90 14.28 -4.88 -12.05
N THR A 91 14.89 -5.25 -10.90
CA THR A 91 15.87 -6.34 -10.77
C THR A 91 15.55 -7.28 -9.63
N THR A 92 14.40 -7.12 -8.96
CA THR A 92 13.95 -8.00 -7.89
C THR A 92 13.66 -9.38 -8.46
N GLU A 93 14.39 -10.40 -8.04
CA GLU A 93 14.36 -11.73 -8.64
C GLU A 93 12.95 -12.34 -8.69
N GLU A 94 12.19 -12.18 -7.60
CA GLU A 94 10.81 -12.66 -7.50
C GLU A 94 9.90 -11.97 -8.54
N THR A 95 10.00 -10.64 -8.65
CA THR A 95 9.22 -9.89 -9.63
C THR A 95 9.56 -10.29 -11.06
N ILE A 96 10.84 -10.49 -11.34
CA ILE A 96 11.31 -10.88 -12.68
C ILE A 96 10.90 -12.31 -13.04
N ALA A 97 10.93 -13.23 -12.09
CA ALA A 97 10.46 -14.60 -12.33
C ALA A 97 8.99 -14.63 -12.77
N ILE A 98 8.13 -13.88 -12.06
CA ILE A 98 6.72 -13.78 -12.40
C ILE A 98 6.51 -12.99 -13.70
N LEU A 99 7.26 -11.93 -13.94
CA LEU A 99 7.19 -11.18 -15.21
C LEU A 99 7.44 -12.08 -16.41
N ASN A 100 8.48 -12.90 -16.39
CA ASN A 100 8.79 -13.83 -17.47
C ASN A 100 7.65 -14.85 -17.71
N LYS A 101 7.06 -15.37 -16.63
CA LYS A 101 5.87 -16.23 -16.71
C LYS A 101 4.68 -15.50 -17.32
N ALA A 102 4.43 -14.26 -16.89
CA ALA A 102 3.34 -13.44 -17.38
C ALA A 102 3.48 -13.09 -18.86
N ILE A 103 4.69 -12.76 -19.34
CA ILE A 103 4.97 -12.49 -20.74
C ILE A 103 4.64 -13.72 -21.59
N THR A 104 5.10 -14.91 -21.15
CA THR A 104 4.82 -16.17 -21.85
C THR A 104 3.32 -16.46 -21.87
N TRP A 105 2.63 -16.25 -20.76
CA TRP A 105 1.18 -16.51 -20.63
C TRP A 105 0.35 -15.53 -21.47
N SER A 106 0.71 -14.23 -21.48
CA SER A 106 0.00 -13.20 -22.22
C SER A 106 0.17 -13.30 -23.74
N GLY A 107 1.38 -13.66 -24.19
CA GLY A 107 1.76 -13.65 -25.59
C GLY A 107 1.82 -12.26 -26.24
N ASP A 108 1.53 -11.17 -25.50
CA ASP A 108 1.54 -9.78 -26.02
C ASP A 108 2.16 -8.81 -25.00
N ILE A 109 3.36 -8.34 -25.31
CA ILE A 109 4.11 -7.42 -24.45
C ILE A 109 3.49 -6.02 -24.36
N ASN A 110 2.65 -5.63 -25.31
CA ASN A 110 1.99 -4.32 -25.30
C ASN A 110 0.94 -4.22 -24.17
N LYS A 111 0.54 -5.34 -23.57
CA LYS A 111 -0.37 -5.39 -22.42
C LYS A 111 0.32 -5.14 -21.08
N PHE A 112 1.61 -4.82 -21.09
CA PHE A 112 2.38 -4.58 -19.88
C PHE A 112 2.65 -3.09 -19.70
N LEU A 113 2.39 -2.61 -18.48
CA LEU A 113 2.77 -1.31 -17.96
C LEU A 113 3.82 -1.52 -16.87
N ALA A 114 5.04 -1.05 -17.09
CA ALA A 114 6.08 -1.04 -16.07
C ALA A 114 6.07 0.28 -15.28
N ILE A 115 6.15 0.20 -13.96
CA ILE A 115 6.33 1.36 -13.09
C ILE A 115 7.63 1.17 -12.32
N THR A 116 8.64 1.95 -12.67
CA THR A 116 10.01 1.71 -12.21
C THR A 116 10.85 2.98 -12.15
N ALA A 117 11.84 3.00 -11.26
CA ALA A 117 12.88 4.02 -11.26
C ALA A 117 14.06 3.68 -12.21
N ASN A 118 13.99 2.52 -12.88
CA ASN A 118 15.05 2.03 -13.75
C ASN A 118 14.48 1.59 -15.11
N LYS A 119 14.18 2.59 -15.95
CA LYS A 119 13.58 2.39 -17.26
C LYS A 119 14.38 1.45 -18.17
N SER A 120 15.70 1.53 -18.13
CA SER A 120 16.58 0.70 -18.96
C SER A 120 16.45 -0.79 -18.63
N GLU A 121 16.19 -1.15 -17.37
CA GLU A 121 15.96 -2.55 -16.98
C GLU A 121 14.62 -3.05 -17.52
N ALA A 122 13.54 -2.26 -17.45
CA ALA A 122 12.24 -2.64 -18.00
C ALA A 122 12.31 -2.80 -19.54
N GLN A 123 13.07 -1.96 -20.22
CA GLN A 123 13.26 -2.04 -21.67
C GLN A 123 13.95 -3.32 -22.14
N LYS A 124 14.76 -3.98 -21.29
CA LYS A 124 15.37 -5.29 -21.62
C LYS A 124 14.32 -6.39 -21.85
N TYR A 125 13.12 -6.23 -21.32
CA TYR A 125 11.97 -7.12 -21.52
C TYR A 125 11.06 -6.68 -22.67
N ASN A 126 11.49 -5.71 -23.49
CA ASN A 126 10.72 -5.09 -24.58
C ASN A 126 9.43 -4.39 -24.11
N ILE A 127 9.32 -4.01 -22.84
CA ILE A 127 8.20 -3.22 -22.35
C ILE A 127 8.41 -1.76 -22.75
N ASN A 128 7.44 -1.20 -23.48
CA ASN A 128 7.48 0.18 -23.96
C ASN A 128 6.59 1.12 -23.15
N ASN A 129 5.53 0.60 -22.53
CA ASN A 129 4.67 1.37 -21.63
C ASN A 129 5.36 1.48 -20.28
N ILE A 130 6.05 2.59 -20.03
CA ILE A 130 6.86 2.77 -18.82
C ILE A 130 6.52 4.11 -18.17
N ILE A 131 6.19 4.06 -16.88
CA ILE A 131 6.11 5.21 -15.99
C ILE A 131 7.36 5.22 -15.12
N GLU A 132 8.05 6.34 -15.13
CA GLU A 132 9.26 6.49 -14.31
C GLU A 132 8.87 6.90 -12.89
N PHE A 133 9.36 6.13 -11.92
CA PHE A 133 9.13 6.33 -10.50
C PHE A 133 10.35 7.01 -9.86
N ASP A 134 10.11 7.99 -8.98
CA ASP A 134 11.16 8.77 -8.34
C ASP A 134 12.01 7.92 -7.37
N LYS A 135 13.32 7.91 -7.59
CA LYS A 135 14.30 7.19 -6.75
C LYS A 135 14.31 7.65 -5.29
N GLU A 136 13.89 8.89 -5.02
CA GLU A 136 13.85 9.47 -3.68
C GLU A 136 12.64 9.01 -2.86
N ILE A 137 11.71 8.27 -3.47
CA ILE A 137 10.55 7.69 -2.80
C ILE A 137 10.83 6.23 -2.43
N GLY A 138 10.68 5.87 -1.17
CA GLY A 138 10.73 4.48 -0.71
C GLY A 138 9.43 3.74 -1.01
N GLY A 139 9.52 2.40 -1.22
CA GLY A 139 8.36 1.58 -1.57
C GLY A 139 7.17 1.73 -0.61
N ARG A 140 7.42 1.73 0.70
CA ARG A 140 6.36 1.91 1.72
C ARG A 140 5.66 3.26 1.70
N TYR A 141 6.25 4.27 1.01
CA TYR A 141 5.66 5.60 0.82
C TYR A 141 5.00 5.78 -0.55
N SER A 142 5.06 4.77 -1.41
CA SER A 142 4.64 4.86 -2.80
C SER A 142 3.12 4.84 -3.01
N ILE A 143 2.33 4.72 -1.95
CA ILE A 143 0.87 4.75 -2.02
C ILE A 143 0.34 6.02 -2.71
N TRP A 144 1.09 7.11 -2.69
CA TRP A 144 0.77 8.40 -3.29
C TRP A 144 1.23 8.53 -4.75
N SER A 145 1.77 7.48 -5.35
CA SER A 145 2.33 7.47 -6.70
C SER A 145 1.56 6.55 -7.64
N ASP A 146 1.91 6.59 -8.92
CA ASP A 146 1.37 5.70 -9.95
C ASP A 146 1.51 4.21 -9.60
N ILE A 147 2.49 3.83 -8.75
CA ILE A 147 2.61 2.46 -8.24
C ILE A 147 1.30 1.96 -7.63
N SER A 148 0.61 2.83 -6.89
CA SER A 148 -0.64 2.47 -6.21
C SER A 148 -1.88 2.98 -6.94
N ILE A 149 -1.75 4.10 -7.65
CA ILE A 149 -2.90 4.79 -8.26
C ILE A 149 -3.25 4.18 -9.62
N ALA A 150 -2.24 3.69 -10.39
CA ALA A 150 -2.45 3.22 -11.75
C ALA A 150 -3.55 2.14 -11.88
N ALA A 151 -3.69 1.27 -10.90
CA ALA A 151 -4.75 0.27 -10.89
C ALA A 151 -6.16 0.85 -10.80
N ASN A 152 -6.29 2.11 -10.34
CA ASN A 152 -7.57 2.80 -10.16
C ASN A 152 -7.92 3.80 -11.28
N TRP A 153 -7.02 4.07 -12.22
CA TRP A 153 -7.17 5.16 -13.19
C TRP A 153 -8.52 5.18 -13.92
N GLU A 154 -9.06 4.03 -14.26
CA GLU A 154 -10.34 3.96 -14.98
C GLU A 154 -11.55 3.82 -14.05
N ASN A 155 -11.35 3.50 -12.78
CA ASN A 155 -12.45 3.21 -11.88
C ASN A 155 -13.21 4.48 -11.47
N ASN A 156 -12.53 5.39 -10.81
CA ASN A 156 -13.12 6.60 -10.25
C ASN A 156 -12.08 7.71 -10.10
N PRO A 157 -11.86 8.52 -11.15
CA PRO A 157 -10.88 9.61 -11.12
C PRO A 157 -11.17 10.65 -10.03
N GLU A 158 -12.43 10.90 -9.69
CA GLU A 158 -12.80 11.83 -8.60
C GLU A 158 -12.34 11.28 -7.24
N TRP A 159 -12.51 9.97 -7.00
CA TRP A 159 -12.02 9.34 -5.78
C TRP A 159 -10.49 9.42 -5.67
N GLU A 160 -9.78 9.18 -6.77
CA GLU A 160 -8.33 9.31 -6.85
C GLU A 160 -7.88 10.73 -6.47
N ASN A 161 -8.49 11.74 -7.08
CA ASN A 161 -8.21 13.13 -6.77
C ASN A 161 -8.48 13.46 -5.30
N ASN A 162 -9.60 13.00 -4.75
CA ASN A 162 -9.95 13.19 -3.35
C ASN A 162 -8.96 12.52 -2.40
N PHE A 163 -8.45 11.34 -2.75
CA PHE A 163 -7.40 10.67 -1.99
C PHE A 163 -6.12 11.50 -1.92
N ILE A 164 -5.62 11.98 -3.05
CA ILE A 164 -4.41 12.82 -3.12
C ILE A 164 -4.63 14.14 -2.37
N MET A 165 -5.78 14.79 -2.58
CA MET A 165 -6.13 16.05 -1.91
C MET A 165 -6.24 15.88 -0.39
N GLY A 166 -6.74 14.74 0.08
CA GLY A 166 -6.77 14.43 1.52
C GLY A 166 -5.37 14.41 2.14
N GLY A 167 -4.42 13.77 1.45
CA GLY A 167 -3.02 13.77 1.87
C GLY A 167 -2.38 15.16 1.82
N LYS A 168 -2.68 15.94 0.77
CA LYS A 168 -2.19 17.33 0.65
C LYS A 168 -2.73 18.22 1.77
N HIS A 169 -4.01 18.11 2.12
CA HIS A 169 -4.58 18.82 3.26
C HIS A 169 -3.89 18.43 4.57
N ALA A 170 -3.57 17.18 4.78
CA ALA A 170 -2.82 16.75 5.97
C ALA A 170 -1.42 17.38 6.02
N ASP A 171 -0.72 17.48 4.88
CA ASP A 171 0.60 18.13 4.80
C ASP A 171 0.52 19.64 5.09
N ILE A 172 -0.53 20.31 4.64
CA ILE A 172 -0.79 21.73 4.92
C ILE A 172 -1.11 21.92 6.41
N ASN A 173 -2.04 21.14 6.95
CA ASN A 173 -2.44 21.24 8.35
C ASN A 173 -1.28 20.96 9.30
N LEU A 174 -0.37 20.06 8.95
CA LEU A 174 0.83 19.79 9.76
C LEU A 174 1.75 21.02 9.88
N LYS A 175 1.71 21.94 8.91
CA LYS A 175 2.52 23.17 8.88
C LYS A 175 1.80 24.36 9.46
N GLU A 176 0.48 24.44 9.29
CA GLU A 176 -0.31 25.67 9.47
C GLU A 176 -1.35 25.59 10.61
N ASP A 177 -1.69 24.39 11.09
CA ASP A 177 -2.63 24.17 12.19
C ASP A 177 -1.93 23.61 13.43
N ASP A 178 -1.76 24.45 14.44
CA ASP A 178 -1.12 24.08 15.71
C ASP A 178 -1.87 22.95 16.45
N ASN A 179 -3.18 22.85 16.32
CA ASN A 179 -3.97 21.80 16.96
C ASN A 179 -3.73 20.44 16.24
N TYR A 180 -3.69 20.47 14.91
CA TYR A 180 -3.37 19.29 14.12
C TYR A 180 -1.94 18.82 14.40
N LEU A 181 -0.98 19.73 14.41
CA LEU A 181 0.42 19.43 14.77
C LEU A 181 0.53 18.85 16.18
N LYS A 182 -0.19 19.42 17.16
CA LYS A 182 -0.25 18.90 18.54
C LYS A 182 -0.84 17.51 18.59
N PHE A 183 -1.91 17.25 17.84
CA PHE A 183 -2.54 15.94 17.75
C PHE A 183 -1.55 14.90 17.20
N VAL A 184 -0.89 15.16 16.06
CA VAL A 184 0.10 14.25 15.44
C VAL A 184 1.27 14.00 16.38
N LYS A 185 1.80 15.06 17.05
CA LYS A 185 2.86 14.91 18.04
C LYS A 185 2.41 14.06 19.22
N THR A 186 1.18 14.21 19.69
CA THR A 186 0.65 13.43 20.81
C THR A 186 0.60 11.95 20.45
N LEU A 187 0.17 11.57 19.25
CA LEU A 187 0.19 10.19 18.79
C LEU A 187 1.63 9.63 18.76
N ALA A 188 2.56 10.36 18.15
CA ALA A 188 3.95 9.94 18.07
C ALA A 188 4.61 9.78 19.45
N PHE A 189 4.36 10.70 20.36
CA PHE A 189 4.86 10.59 21.74
C PHE A 189 4.19 9.47 22.54
N SER A 190 2.92 9.17 22.27
CA SER A 190 2.24 8.03 22.87
C SER A 190 2.92 6.72 22.48
N ASP A 191 3.29 6.55 21.20
CA ASP A 191 4.01 5.35 20.73
C ASP A 191 5.38 5.22 21.40
N ILE A 192 6.14 6.31 21.48
CA ILE A 192 7.43 6.35 22.19
C ILE A 192 7.24 5.99 23.65
N TRP A 193 6.24 6.58 24.31
CA TRP A 193 5.93 6.34 25.72
C TRP A 193 5.58 4.88 25.98
N LEU A 194 4.68 4.32 25.18
CA LEU A 194 4.23 2.95 25.33
C LEU A 194 5.39 1.96 25.09
N ASN A 195 6.17 2.15 24.05
CA ASN A 195 7.25 1.23 23.70
C ASN A 195 8.45 1.34 24.65
N ASN A 196 8.93 2.56 24.90
CA ASN A 196 10.20 2.75 25.63
C ASN A 196 10.01 2.80 27.15
N PHE A 197 8.93 3.38 27.66
CA PHE A 197 8.72 3.58 29.08
C PHE A 197 7.75 2.56 29.69
N LYS A 198 6.67 2.22 29.00
CA LYS A 198 5.70 1.21 29.43
C LYS A 198 6.05 -0.21 29.00
N LYS A 199 7.12 -0.38 28.20
CA LYS A 199 7.63 -1.67 27.71
C LYS A 199 6.62 -2.45 26.85
N LYS A 200 5.61 -1.78 26.29
CA LYS A 200 4.62 -2.38 25.39
C LYS A 200 5.21 -2.45 23.97
N SER A 201 5.82 -3.56 23.66
CA SER A 201 6.56 -3.75 22.41
C SER A 201 5.69 -4.19 21.22
N SER A 202 4.40 -4.41 21.44
CA SER A 202 3.47 -4.85 20.40
C SER A 202 2.26 -3.92 20.33
N ARG A 203 1.80 -3.64 19.11
CA ARG A 203 0.60 -2.87 18.82
C ARG A 203 -0.26 -3.59 17.81
N VAL A 204 -1.53 -3.80 18.14
CA VAL A 204 -2.52 -4.36 17.24
C VAL A 204 -3.34 -3.25 16.60
N ILE A 205 -3.55 -3.32 15.30
CA ILE A 205 -4.41 -2.41 14.53
C ILE A 205 -5.63 -3.18 14.06
N LEU A 206 -6.80 -2.78 14.53
CA LEU A 206 -8.08 -3.44 14.23
C LEU A 206 -8.95 -2.51 13.41
N SER A 207 -9.20 -2.86 12.15
CA SER A 207 -10.11 -2.12 11.31
C SER A 207 -11.50 -2.75 11.34
N TYR A 208 -12.50 -2.00 11.81
CA TYR A 208 -13.92 -2.38 11.74
C TYR A 208 -14.62 -1.80 10.51
N ILE A 209 -13.85 -1.21 9.59
CA ILE A 209 -14.33 -0.70 8.31
C ILE A 209 -13.91 -1.68 7.22
N TRP A 210 -14.89 -2.31 6.53
CA TRP A 210 -14.60 -3.30 5.48
C TRP A 210 -13.69 -2.78 4.37
N LYS A 211 -13.88 -1.53 3.98
CA LYS A 211 -13.05 -0.87 2.96
C LYS A 211 -11.59 -0.66 3.40
N PHE A 212 -11.31 -0.67 4.69
CA PHE A 212 -9.97 -0.55 5.27
C PHE A 212 -9.47 -1.86 5.91
N ARG A 213 -9.97 -3.02 5.46
CA ARG A 213 -9.59 -4.33 6.03
C ARG A 213 -8.10 -4.66 5.85
N SER A 214 -7.44 -4.12 4.82
CA SER A 214 -6.00 -4.28 4.59
C SER A 214 -5.14 -3.11 5.10
N LEU A 215 -5.75 -2.09 5.71
CA LEU A 215 -5.00 -0.98 6.32
C LEU A 215 -3.99 -1.46 7.38
N PRO A 216 -4.29 -2.44 8.25
CA PRO A 216 -3.31 -2.98 9.18
C PRO A 216 -2.06 -3.55 8.51
N ASP A 217 -2.18 -4.25 7.39
CA ASP A 217 -1.05 -4.80 6.63
C ASP A 217 -0.18 -3.67 6.04
N TYR A 218 -0.82 -2.65 5.48
CA TYR A 218 -0.13 -1.46 4.99
C TYR A 218 0.63 -0.73 6.09
N VAL A 219 0.01 -0.49 7.26
CA VAL A 219 0.64 0.19 8.39
C VAL A 219 1.77 -0.67 8.97
N GLN A 220 1.61 -1.99 9.00
CA GLN A 220 2.67 -2.92 9.42
C GLN A 220 3.95 -2.65 8.63
N GLN A 221 3.89 -2.64 7.31
CA GLN A 221 5.07 -2.33 6.48
C GLN A 221 5.54 -0.89 6.71
N LEU A 222 4.63 0.09 6.68
CA LEU A 222 4.97 1.50 6.83
C LEU A 222 5.78 1.77 8.10
N GLU A 223 5.34 1.27 9.24
CA GLU A 223 5.98 1.52 10.52
C GLU A 223 7.17 0.60 10.78
N MET A 224 7.02 -0.71 10.59
CA MET A 224 8.09 -1.65 10.93
C MET A 224 9.31 -1.47 10.03
N GLU A 225 9.12 -1.12 8.76
CA GLU A 225 10.23 -0.79 7.86
C GLU A 225 10.82 0.60 8.17
N SER A 226 10.00 1.58 8.57
CA SER A 226 10.46 2.93 8.90
C SER A 226 11.23 2.97 10.22
N LEU A 227 10.70 2.33 11.25
CA LEU A 227 11.21 2.36 12.62
C LEU A 227 12.04 1.12 13.00
N GLY A 228 12.03 0.07 12.19
CA GLY A 228 12.80 -1.16 12.39
C GLY A 228 14.30 -0.99 12.19
N LYS A 229 14.89 0.02 12.82
CA LYS A 229 16.30 0.40 12.71
C LYS A 229 16.91 0.51 14.11
N LYS A 230 18.19 0.17 14.23
CA LYS A 230 18.91 0.38 15.50
C LYS A 230 18.88 1.86 15.88
N PRO A 231 18.57 2.19 17.14
CA PRO A 231 18.61 3.58 17.59
C PRO A 231 20.03 4.14 17.52
N SER A 232 20.13 5.43 17.28
CA SER A 232 21.42 6.13 17.36
C SER A 232 21.95 6.07 18.80
N LYS A 233 23.23 5.85 18.97
CA LYS A 233 23.91 5.90 20.31
C LYS A 233 23.66 7.22 21.04
N LYS A 234 23.38 8.31 20.29
CA LYS A 234 23.13 9.65 20.86
C LYS A 234 21.66 9.86 21.27
N SER A 235 20.74 8.97 20.87
CA SER A 235 19.31 9.18 21.10
C SER A 235 18.89 8.95 22.55
N GLY A 236 19.66 8.21 23.34
CA GLY A 236 19.28 7.80 24.69
C GLY A 236 18.21 6.68 24.73
N PHE A 237 17.71 6.24 23.59
CA PHE A 237 16.73 5.15 23.49
C PHE A 237 17.40 3.82 23.16
N ASN A 238 16.85 2.74 23.70
CA ASN A 238 17.33 1.37 23.44
C ASN A 238 16.45 0.62 22.43
N LYS A 239 15.24 1.14 22.16
CA LYS A 239 14.27 0.53 21.26
C LYS A 239 13.73 1.56 20.28
N THR A 240 13.41 1.08 19.09
CA THR A 240 12.71 1.81 18.03
C THR A 240 11.57 0.95 17.54
N GLY A 241 10.45 1.56 17.22
CA GLY A 241 9.29 0.86 16.67
C GLY A 241 8.71 -0.25 17.55
N GLN A 242 7.47 -0.57 17.30
CA GLN A 242 6.76 -1.69 17.90
C GLN A 242 6.56 -2.80 16.86
N ILE A 243 6.25 -4.00 17.30
CA ILE A 243 5.74 -5.05 16.41
C ILE A 243 4.30 -4.69 16.10
N ILE A 244 4.02 -4.43 14.83
CA ILE A 244 2.69 -4.11 14.35
C ILE A 244 2.07 -5.37 13.75
N PHE A 245 0.86 -5.68 14.20
CA PHE A 245 0.02 -6.72 13.62
C PHE A 245 -1.43 -6.27 13.65
N GLY A 246 -2.32 -6.98 12.99
CA GLY A 246 -3.71 -6.61 13.02
C GLY A 246 -4.53 -7.31 11.96
N GLY A 247 -5.64 -6.67 11.59
CA GLY A 247 -6.53 -7.17 10.56
C GLY A 247 -7.95 -6.60 10.67
N TYR A 248 -8.85 -7.21 9.92
CA TYR A 248 -10.27 -6.90 9.99
C TYR A 248 -10.82 -7.34 11.36
N GLY A 249 -11.35 -6.40 12.14
CA GLY A 249 -11.76 -6.59 13.53
C GLY A 249 -12.66 -7.81 13.77
N PRO A 250 -13.77 -8.00 13.03
CA PRO A 250 -14.62 -9.18 13.18
C PRO A 250 -13.89 -10.51 13.01
N LYS A 251 -12.95 -10.60 12.05
CA LYS A 251 -12.12 -11.80 11.86
C LYS A 251 -11.12 -11.98 13.00
N ALA A 252 -10.51 -10.89 13.44
CA ALA A 252 -9.54 -10.87 14.53
C ALA A 252 -10.15 -11.34 15.86
N GLN A 253 -11.41 -10.96 16.13
CA GLN A 253 -12.16 -11.40 17.33
C GLN A 253 -12.26 -12.93 17.46
N HIS A 254 -12.30 -13.64 16.34
CA HIS A 254 -12.37 -15.09 16.30
C HIS A 254 -11.00 -15.76 16.10
N SER A 255 -9.90 -15.01 16.22
CA SER A 255 -8.54 -15.51 16.05
C SER A 255 -7.70 -15.29 17.32
N TYR A 256 -7.29 -14.07 17.59
CA TYR A 256 -6.31 -13.78 18.65
C TYR A 256 -6.83 -12.93 19.82
N PHE A 257 -8.13 -12.65 19.90
CA PHE A 257 -8.71 -11.90 21.02
C PHE A 257 -8.58 -12.63 22.35
N GLN A 258 -8.51 -13.96 22.36
CA GLN A 258 -8.18 -14.72 23.55
C GLN A 258 -6.87 -14.24 24.18
N LEU A 259 -5.82 -14.04 23.35
CA LEU A 259 -4.54 -13.50 23.81
C LEU A 259 -4.67 -12.07 24.32
N LEU A 260 -5.44 -11.23 23.62
CA LEU A 260 -5.60 -9.82 24.00
C LEU A 260 -6.33 -9.64 25.34
N HIS A 261 -7.30 -10.51 25.63
CA HIS A 261 -8.12 -10.42 26.86
C HIS A 261 -7.55 -11.14 28.06
N GLN A 262 -6.94 -12.29 27.87
CA GLN A 262 -6.53 -13.19 28.95
C GLN A 262 -5.06 -13.59 28.87
N GLY A 263 -4.34 -13.15 27.84
CA GLY A 263 -2.91 -13.42 27.70
C GLY A 263 -2.06 -12.60 28.66
N THR A 264 -0.81 -12.99 28.80
CA THR A 264 0.18 -12.32 29.66
C THR A 264 1.00 -11.26 28.90
N GLN A 265 0.74 -11.08 27.61
CA GLN A 265 1.45 -10.13 26.76
C GLN A 265 0.79 -8.75 26.82
N ASP A 266 1.59 -7.74 27.05
CA ASP A 266 1.15 -6.34 26.99
C ASP A 266 1.09 -5.85 25.54
N VAL A 267 -0.11 -5.61 25.04
CA VAL A 267 -0.38 -5.13 23.69
C VAL A 267 -1.11 -3.78 23.76
N CYS A 268 -0.69 -2.82 22.93
CA CYS A 268 -1.47 -1.61 22.65
C CYS A 268 -2.44 -1.89 21.51
N ALA A 269 -3.57 -1.20 21.47
CA ALA A 269 -4.56 -1.39 20.41
C ALA A 269 -5.00 -0.06 19.80
N ASP A 270 -4.99 0.01 18.47
CA ASP A 270 -5.64 1.05 17.69
C ASP A 270 -6.90 0.45 17.05
N ILE A 271 -8.04 1.08 17.31
CA ILE A 271 -9.34 0.65 16.80
C ILE A 271 -9.81 1.69 15.78
N ILE A 272 -10.01 1.25 14.53
CA ILE A 272 -10.46 2.09 13.44
C ILE A 272 -11.90 1.76 13.14
N ALA A 273 -12.79 2.74 13.38
CA ALA A 273 -14.22 2.62 13.18
C ALA A 273 -14.79 3.90 12.54
N SER A 274 -16.00 3.83 12.00
CA SER A 274 -16.71 4.97 11.43
C SER A 274 -18.00 5.26 12.20
N LYS A 275 -18.27 6.54 12.45
CA LYS A 275 -19.54 7.00 13.06
C LYS A 275 -20.74 6.78 12.13
N GLU A 276 -20.52 6.73 10.82
CA GLU A 276 -21.60 6.63 9.84
C GLU A 276 -22.17 5.20 9.71
N ASN A 277 -21.46 4.22 10.22
CA ASN A 277 -21.84 2.80 10.07
C ASN A 277 -22.60 2.28 11.28
N THR A 278 -23.64 3.01 11.70
CA THR A 278 -24.49 2.69 12.87
C THR A 278 -25.29 1.39 12.76
N LYS A 279 -25.34 0.78 11.56
CA LYS A 279 -26.02 -0.51 11.33
C LYS A 279 -25.07 -1.73 11.44
N SER A 280 -23.79 -1.50 11.71
CA SER A 280 -22.82 -2.56 11.88
C SER A 280 -22.90 -3.15 13.28
N LEU A 281 -22.99 -4.47 13.40
CA LEU A 281 -22.85 -5.20 14.67
C LEU A 281 -21.50 -4.94 15.39
N ALA A 282 -20.57 -4.26 14.72
CA ALA A 282 -19.29 -3.84 15.32
C ALA A 282 -19.45 -2.81 16.47
N TYR A 283 -20.66 -2.26 16.66
CA TYR A 283 -21.00 -1.34 17.74
C TYR A 283 -21.82 -2.00 18.87
N ALA A 284 -22.13 -3.26 18.73
CA ALA A 284 -22.76 -4.06 19.78
C ALA A 284 -21.71 -4.83 20.57
#